data_daf20109537c758e262bb45f90677552
#
_entry.id   daf20109537c758e262bb45f90677552
#
_cell.length_a   1.000
_cell.length_b   1.000
_cell.length_c   1.000
_cell.angle_alpha   90.00
_cell.angle_beta   90.00
_cell.angle_gamma   90.00
#
_symmetry.space_group_name_H-M   'P 1'
#
loop_
_entity.id
_entity.type
_entity.pdbx_description
1 polymer ?
#
loop_
_entity_poly.entity_id
_entity_poly.type
_entity_poly.pdbx_seq_one_letter_code
_entity_poly.pdbx_strand_id
1 'polypeptide(L)'
;RLLVDWDDVQFPENYVWRSRAYRLSNDGKRVILDGDTILPVPEKKRKKKDTRFELELWTWNDEISSLQQREGNYRSSNVKLAYNLDTKVCCRVTTQNMEKLIVPDGNKYDYAFALDKTPYRRFSDWKNDINADIYLINLNTGKTILFERNSYTEPEWSPNGKYALWY
;
A
#
# COMPACT_ATOMS: atom_id res chain seq x y z
N ARG A 1 11.61 6.38 -27.35
CA ARG A 1 10.57 7.43 -27.26
C ARG A 1 10.16 7.56 -25.80
N LEU A 2 10.32 8.75 -25.23
CA LEU A 2 9.83 9.04 -23.89
C LEU A 2 8.30 8.92 -23.92
N LEU A 3 7.73 8.06 -23.05
CA LEU A 3 6.28 7.87 -22.96
C LEU A 3 5.65 8.84 -21.96
N VAL A 4 6.39 9.19 -20.92
CA VAL A 4 5.96 10.08 -19.85
C VAL A 4 7.15 10.87 -19.37
N ASP A 5 7.00 12.17 -19.26
CA ASP A 5 7.90 13.00 -18.48
C ASP A 5 7.34 13.07 -17.06
N TRP A 6 8.08 12.51 -16.12
CA TRP A 6 7.61 12.42 -14.74
C TRP A 6 7.60 13.77 -14.01
N ASP A 7 8.34 14.75 -14.53
CA ASP A 7 8.33 16.11 -13.99
C ASP A 7 7.01 16.83 -14.29
N ASP A 8 6.31 16.39 -15.35
CA ASP A 8 4.99 16.92 -15.73
C ASP A 8 3.82 16.21 -15.05
N VAL A 9 4.06 15.12 -14.30
CA VAL A 9 2.99 14.37 -13.64
C VAL A 9 2.58 15.04 -12.33
N GLN A 10 1.32 15.46 -12.26
CA GLN A 10 0.74 15.93 -11.00
C GLN A 10 0.41 14.74 -10.10
N PHE A 11 1.24 14.53 -9.09
CA PHE A 11 0.96 13.53 -8.07
C PHE A 11 -0.14 14.01 -7.11
N PRO A 12 -0.91 13.07 -6.52
CA PRO A 12 -1.81 13.42 -5.44
C PRO A 12 -1.06 14.12 -4.30
N GLU A 13 -1.74 15.03 -3.62
CA GLU A 13 -1.17 15.81 -2.51
C GLU A 13 -0.50 14.90 -1.47
N ASN A 14 0.69 15.26 -1.02
CA ASN A 14 1.51 14.53 -0.06
C ASN A 14 2.10 13.19 -0.54
N TYR A 15 2.15 12.95 -1.84
CA TYR A 15 2.77 11.74 -2.39
C TYR A 15 3.87 12.10 -3.38
N VAL A 16 4.90 11.26 -3.43
CA VAL A 16 6.00 11.32 -4.40
C VAL A 16 6.24 9.94 -4.99
N TRP A 17 6.74 9.92 -6.21
CA TRP A 17 7.15 8.68 -6.85
C TRP A 17 8.46 8.15 -6.25
N ARG A 18 8.49 6.85 -6.00
CA ARG A 18 9.69 6.13 -5.59
C ARG A 18 10.29 5.43 -6.80
N SER A 19 11.47 5.83 -7.22
CA SER A 19 12.10 5.55 -8.54
C SER A 19 12.42 4.08 -8.87
N ARG A 20 11.83 3.08 -8.23
CA ARG A 20 12.29 1.68 -8.38
C ARG A 20 11.28 0.66 -8.84
N ALA A 21 10.00 0.92 -8.80
CA ALA A 21 9.03 -0.06 -9.25
C ALA A 21 7.88 0.58 -9.99
N TYR A 22 7.73 0.21 -11.23
CA TYR A 22 6.56 0.53 -12.03
C TYR A 22 6.09 -0.73 -12.76
N ARG A 23 4.79 -0.82 -12.99
CA ARG A 23 4.18 -1.88 -13.78
C ARG A 23 3.31 -1.24 -14.85
N LEU A 24 3.70 -1.42 -16.11
CA LEU A 24 2.89 -1.01 -17.25
C LEU A 24 1.80 -2.04 -17.49
N SER A 25 0.59 -1.59 -17.82
CA SER A 25 -0.49 -2.47 -18.26
C SER A 25 -0.21 -3.03 -19.67
N ASN A 26 -0.72 -4.24 -19.95
CA ASN A 26 -0.50 -4.90 -21.26
C ASN A 26 -1.13 -4.14 -22.44
N ASP A 27 -2.16 -3.34 -22.17
CA ASP A 27 -2.79 -2.46 -23.16
C ASP A 27 -2.06 -1.11 -23.34
N GLY A 28 -1.00 -0.87 -22.57
CA GLY A 28 -0.21 0.34 -22.62
C GLY A 28 -0.90 1.61 -22.14
N LYS A 29 -2.03 1.52 -21.45
CA LYS A 29 -2.83 2.68 -21.03
C LYS A 29 -2.59 3.14 -19.59
N ARG A 30 -2.04 2.28 -18.75
CA ARG A 30 -1.89 2.57 -17.32
C ARG A 30 -0.51 2.13 -16.81
N VAL A 31 0.03 2.94 -15.91
CA VAL A 31 1.24 2.60 -15.15
C VAL A 31 0.88 2.58 -13.66
N ILE A 32 1.20 1.50 -12.99
CA ILE A 32 1.15 1.44 -11.52
C ILE A 32 2.54 1.72 -11.00
N LEU A 33 2.63 2.69 -10.10
CA LEU A 33 3.86 3.22 -9.52
C LEU A 33 3.90 2.92 -8.03
N ASP A 34 5.09 2.70 -7.51
CA ASP A 34 5.34 2.75 -6.09
C ASP A 34 5.62 4.19 -5.68
N GLY A 35 4.79 4.70 -4.78
CA GLY A 35 4.91 6.04 -4.21
C GLY A 35 5.28 6.00 -2.73
N ASP A 36 5.81 7.10 -2.26
CA ASP A 36 6.03 7.37 -0.84
C ASP A 36 5.19 8.57 -0.41
N THR A 37 4.84 8.61 0.87
CA THR A 37 4.24 9.79 1.46
C THR A 37 5.31 10.80 1.85
N ILE A 38 5.08 12.07 1.55
CA ILE A 38 5.88 13.17 2.09
C ILE A 38 5.47 13.35 3.56
N LEU A 39 6.09 12.61 4.45
CA LEU A 39 5.91 12.85 5.88
C LEU A 39 6.80 14.03 6.28
N PRO A 40 6.28 14.96 7.08
CA PRO A 40 7.13 15.98 7.68
C PRO A 40 8.25 15.28 8.46
N VAL A 41 9.49 15.59 8.11
CA VAL A 41 10.65 15.04 8.81
C VAL A 41 10.55 15.53 10.26
N PRO A 42 10.36 14.65 11.24
CA PRO A 42 10.33 15.10 12.63
C PRO A 42 11.66 15.78 12.93
N GLU A 43 11.60 17.02 13.45
CA GLU A 43 12.80 17.69 13.91
C GLU A 43 13.57 16.74 14.84
N LYS A 44 14.77 16.35 14.41
CA LYS A 44 15.67 15.57 15.25
C LYS A 44 16.01 16.45 16.45
N LYS A 45 15.20 16.41 17.51
CA LYS A 45 15.61 16.94 18.80
C LYS A 45 16.94 16.28 19.12
N ARG A 46 18.04 17.09 19.12
CA ARG A 46 19.35 16.61 19.54
C ARG A 46 19.16 16.00 20.92
N LYS A 47 19.15 14.66 20.99
CA LYS A 47 19.13 13.95 22.27
C LYS A 47 20.37 14.43 23.02
N LYS A 48 20.18 15.24 24.06
CA LYS A 48 21.21 15.38 25.07
C LYS A 48 21.54 13.98 25.53
N LYS A 49 22.82 13.64 25.61
CA LYS A 49 23.29 12.36 26.14
C LYS A 49 22.80 12.28 27.58
N ASP A 50 21.60 11.79 27.77
CA ASP A 50 21.02 11.60 29.10
C ASP A 50 21.46 10.19 29.54
N THR A 51 22.22 10.14 30.61
CA THR A 51 22.73 8.90 31.21
C THR A 51 21.66 8.16 32.02
N ARG A 52 20.41 8.54 31.87
CA ARG A 52 19.28 7.89 32.52
C ARG A 52 18.90 6.62 31.81
N PHE A 53 18.33 5.69 32.54
CA PHE A 53 17.84 4.42 32.03
C PHE A 53 16.87 4.66 30.87
N GLU A 54 17.09 3.97 29.77
CA GLU A 54 16.15 3.91 28.67
C GLU A 54 15.07 2.89 29.06
N LEU A 55 13.90 3.37 29.50
CA LEU A 55 12.76 2.53 29.82
C LEU A 55 11.95 2.34 28.54
N GLU A 56 11.89 1.10 28.08
CA GLU A 56 11.01 0.68 26.99
C GLU A 56 9.75 0.06 27.61
N LEU A 57 8.59 0.67 27.32
CA LEU A 57 7.30 0.16 27.76
C LEU A 57 6.61 -0.49 26.56
N TRP A 58 6.32 -1.76 26.68
CA TRP A 58 5.50 -2.49 25.72
C TRP A 58 4.22 -2.93 26.40
N THR A 59 3.12 -2.79 25.68
CA THR A 59 1.81 -3.17 26.20
C THR A 59 1.22 -4.31 25.37
N TRP A 60 0.37 -5.10 25.97
CA TRP A 60 -0.35 -6.15 25.26
C TRP A 60 -1.26 -5.61 24.13
N ASN A 61 -1.51 -4.31 24.13
CA ASN A 61 -2.34 -3.62 23.15
C ASN A 61 -1.53 -3.05 21.97
N ASP A 62 -0.23 -3.26 21.95
CA ASP A 62 0.62 -2.82 20.85
C ASP A 62 0.31 -3.66 19.60
N GLU A 63 0.14 -2.99 18.46
CA GLU A 63 -0.15 -3.63 17.17
C GLU A 63 1.03 -4.46 16.64
N ILE A 64 2.22 -4.20 17.14
CA ILE A 64 3.48 -4.70 16.62
C ILE A 64 4.31 -5.18 17.79
N SER A 65 4.92 -6.37 17.65
CA SER A 65 5.76 -6.94 18.70
C SER A 65 6.94 -6.04 19.04
N SER A 66 7.39 -6.12 20.27
CA SER A 66 8.53 -5.35 20.77
C SER A 66 9.78 -5.53 19.92
N LEU A 67 10.03 -6.73 19.41
CA LEU A 67 11.16 -7.04 18.55
C LEU A 67 11.07 -6.29 17.22
N GLN A 68 9.91 -6.32 16.58
CA GLN A 68 9.66 -5.61 15.32
C GLN A 68 9.75 -4.09 15.50
N GLN A 69 9.28 -3.56 16.64
CA GLN A 69 9.42 -2.13 16.96
C GLN A 69 10.88 -1.71 17.07
N ARG A 70 11.72 -2.54 17.69
CA ARG A 70 13.18 -2.26 17.80
C ARG A 70 13.88 -2.26 16.45
N GLU A 71 13.54 -3.19 15.59
CA GLU A 71 14.15 -3.31 14.26
C GLU A 71 13.74 -2.19 13.31
N GLY A 72 12.67 -1.47 13.59
CA GLY A 72 12.23 -0.30 12.83
C GLY A 72 11.73 -0.59 11.41
N ASN A 73 11.63 -1.85 11.02
CA ASN A 73 11.33 -2.30 9.65
C ASN A 73 9.83 -2.56 9.37
N TYR A 74 8.97 -2.22 10.29
CA TYR A 74 7.57 -2.62 10.25
C TYR A 74 6.62 -1.69 9.49
N ARG A 75 7.08 -0.52 9.05
CA ARG A 75 6.25 0.39 8.25
C ARG A 75 6.78 0.48 6.84
N SER A 76 6.09 -0.18 5.92
CA SER A 76 6.24 0.16 4.52
C SER A 76 5.43 1.44 4.26
N SER A 77 6.11 2.51 3.90
CA SER A 77 5.46 3.73 3.43
C SER A 77 4.98 3.60 1.97
N ASN A 78 5.13 2.42 1.39
CA ASN A 78 4.84 2.17 -0.01
C ASN A 78 3.34 2.25 -0.26
N VAL A 79 2.92 3.29 -0.93
CA VAL A 79 1.59 3.40 -1.52
C VAL A 79 1.67 3.07 -3.00
N LYS A 80 0.57 2.59 -3.57
CA LYS A 80 0.46 2.40 -5.01
C LYS A 80 -0.29 3.58 -5.61
N LEU A 81 0.27 4.11 -6.67
CA LEU A 81 -0.32 5.16 -7.49
C LEU A 81 -0.62 4.58 -8.87
N ALA A 82 -1.73 4.96 -9.48
CA ALA A 82 -2.04 4.59 -10.84
C ALA A 82 -2.03 5.86 -11.71
N TYR A 83 -1.23 5.83 -12.75
CA TYR A 83 -1.17 6.89 -13.75
C TYR A 83 -1.78 6.41 -15.05
N ASN A 84 -2.79 7.10 -15.53
CA ASN A 84 -3.44 6.82 -16.79
C ASN A 84 -2.76 7.64 -17.90
N LEU A 85 -2.24 6.96 -18.93
CA LEU A 85 -1.48 7.59 -20.03
C LEU A 85 -2.35 8.37 -20.98
N ASP A 86 -3.63 7.99 -21.13
CA ASP A 86 -4.57 8.66 -22.03
C ASP A 86 -5.08 9.96 -21.41
N THR A 87 -5.54 9.88 -20.13
CA THR A 87 -6.10 11.03 -19.42
C THR A 87 -5.07 11.88 -18.69
N LYS A 88 -3.84 11.37 -18.53
CA LYS A 88 -2.74 11.99 -17.78
C LYS A 88 -3.08 12.26 -16.30
N VAL A 89 -4.02 11.51 -15.75
CA VAL A 89 -4.40 11.62 -14.35
C VAL A 89 -3.66 10.59 -13.52
N CYS A 90 -3.06 11.06 -12.42
CA CYS A 90 -2.46 10.21 -11.40
C CYS A 90 -3.39 10.14 -10.19
N CYS A 91 -3.75 8.95 -9.75
CA CYS A 91 -4.57 8.76 -8.56
C CYS A 91 -3.89 7.81 -7.56
N ARG A 92 -4.20 8.02 -6.28
CA ARG A 92 -3.78 7.10 -5.23
C ARG A 92 -4.67 5.86 -5.27
N VAL A 93 -4.04 4.69 -5.33
CA VAL A 93 -4.73 3.40 -5.36
C VAL A 93 -4.77 2.76 -3.97
N THR A 94 -3.65 2.76 -3.26
CA THR A 94 -3.60 2.18 -1.91
C THR A 94 -3.27 3.22 -0.86
N THR A 95 -3.63 2.92 0.39
CA THR A 95 -3.17 3.64 1.58
C THR A 95 -1.92 2.98 2.15
N GLN A 96 -1.29 3.60 3.14
CA GLN A 96 -0.13 3.03 3.86
C GLN A 96 -0.45 1.72 4.58
N ASN A 97 -1.73 1.50 4.90
CA ASN A 97 -2.19 0.31 5.61
C ASN A 97 -2.45 -0.87 4.66
N MET A 98 -2.61 -0.59 3.37
CA MET A 98 -2.87 -1.61 2.36
C MET A 98 -1.55 -2.20 1.86
N GLU A 99 -1.20 -3.37 2.37
CA GLU A 99 0.10 -4.00 2.12
C GLU A 99 0.22 -4.60 0.72
N LYS A 100 -0.89 -5.08 0.16
CA LYS A 100 -0.90 -5.83 -1.09
C LYS A 100 -1.97 -5.30 -2.03
N LEU A 101 -1.58 -5.13 -3.29
CA LEU A 101 -2.49 -4.83 -4.40
C LEU A 101 -2.55 -6.04 -5.33
N ILE A 102 -3.73 -6.60 -5.54
CA ILE A 102 -3.99 -7.74 -6.40
C ILE A 102 -4.68 -7.23 -7.66
N VAL A 103 -3.94 -7.17 -8.74
CA VAL A 103 -4.44 -6.75 -10.05
C VAL A 103 -4.70 -7.95 -10.93
N PRO A 104 -5.71 -7.90 -11.81
CA PRO A 104 -5.91 -8.94 -12.82
C PRO A 104 -4.71 -9.04 -13.77
N ASP A 105 -4.56 -10.19 -14.42
CA ASP A 105 -3.49 -10.41 -15.37
C ASP A 105 -3.41 -9.33 -16.45
N GLY A 106 -2.18 -8.88 -16.69
CA GLY A 106 -1.89 -7.82 -17.65
C GLY A 106 -2.27 -6.41 -17.21
N ASN A 107 -2.86 -6.23 -16.02
CA ASN A 107 -3.18 -4.91 -15.43
C ASN A 107 -4.01 -3.98 -16.34
N LYS A 108 -4.79 -4.55 -17.29
CA LYS A 108 -5.59 -3.80 -18.28
C LYS A 108 -6.99 -3.44 -17.80
N TYR A 109 -7.42 -3.99 -16.66
CA TYR A 109 -8.76 -3.79 -16.12
C TYR A 109 -8.79 -2.63 -15.12
N ASP A 110 -9.98 -2.06 -14.94
CA ASP A 110 -10.15 -0.84 -14.14
C ASP A 110 -10.24 -1.08 -12.65
N TYR A 111 -10.32 -2.32 -12.22
CA TYR A 111 -10.48 -2.68 -10.82
C TYR A 111 -9.35 -3.57 -10.33
N ALA A 112 -9.01 -3.39 -9.06
CA ALA A 112 -8.07 -4.22 -8.33
C ALA A 112 -8.57 -4.44 -6.91
N PHE A 113 -8.06 -5.49 -6.24
CA PHE A 113 -8.25 -5.65 -4.81
C PHE A 113 -7.03 -5.17 -4.05
N ALA A 114 -7.26 -4.59 -2.86
CA ALA A 114 -6.21 -4.30 -1.90
C ALA A 114 -6.54 -4.92 -0.55
N LEU A 115 -5.51 -5.36 0.14
CA LEU A 115 -5.60 -6.04 1.43
C LEU A 115 -5.05 -5.13 2.53
N ASP A 116 -5.85 -4.91 3.57
CA ASP A 116 -5.44 -4.24 4.80
C ASP A 116 -5.42 -5.23 5.96
N LYS A 117 -4.22 -5.57 6.41
CA LYS A 117 -4.00 -6.48 7.55
C LYS A 117 -3.87 -5.73 8.87
N THR A 118 -3.84 -4.40 8.84
CA THR A 118 -3.61 -3.56 10.03
C THR A 118 -4.54 -3.90 11.20
N PRO A 119 -5.87 -4.11 11.00
CA PRO A 119 -6.75 -4.41 12.13
C PRO A 119 -6.43 -5.73 12.84
N TYR A 120 -5.70 -6.62 12.18
CA TYR A 120 -5.43 -7.99 12.64
C TYR A 120 -3.97 -8.24 13.02
N ARG A 121 -3.07 -7.27 12.80
CA ARG A 121 -1.62 -7.41 13.00
C ARG A 121 -1.23 -7.88 14.40
N ARG A 122 -1.94 -7.42 15.43
CA ARG A 122 -1.66 -7.84 16.81
C ARG A 122 -1.78 -9.34 17.04
N PHE A 123 -2.46 -10.05 16.13
CA PHE A 123 -2.59 -11.52 16.21
C PHE A 123 -1.48 -12.25 15.43
N SER A 124 -0.59 -11.53 14.74
CA SER A 124 0.47 -12.10 13.90
C SER A 124 1.45 -12.97 14.69
N ASP A 125 1.69 -12.64 15.95
CA ASP A 125 2.60 -13.39 16.80
C ASP A 125 2.01 -14.76 17.23
N TRP A 126 0.70 -14.94 17.08
CA TRP A 126 -0.03 -16.15 17.53
C TRP A 126 -0.57 -16.98 16.36
N LYS A 127 -0.68 -16.40 15.17
CA LYS A 127 -1.24 -17.04 13.98
C LYS A 127 -0.26 -16.89 12.81
N ASN A 128 -0.01 -17.98 12.10
CA ASN A 128 0.78 -17.96 10.88
C ASN A 128 0.08 -17.19 9.75
N ASP A 129 -1.26 -17.27 9.71
CA ASP A 129 -2.08 -16.59 8.72
C ASP A 129 -2.87 -15.46 9.39
N ILE A 130 -2.76 -14.28 8.81
CA ILE A 130 -3.44 -13.09 9.32
C ILE A 130 -4.57 -12.75 8.37
N ASN A 131 -5.75 -12.57 8.95
CA ASN A 131 -6.91 -12.09 8.21
C ASN A 131 -6.66 -10.66 7.68
N ALA A 132 -7.41 -10.30 6.67
CA ALA A 132 -7.35 -8.97 6.08
C ALA A 132 -8.75 -8.43 5.77
N ASP A 133 -8.90 -7.12 5.78
CA ASP A 133 -10.00 -6.45 5.14
C ASP A 133 -9.69 -6.31 3.64
N ILE A 134 -10.63 -6.68 2.81
CA ILE A 134 -10.50 -6.64 1.34
C ILE A 134 -11.23 -5.40 0.83
N TYR A 135 -10.53 -4.62 0.03
CA TYR A 135 -11.07 -3.44 -0.63
C TYR A 135 -11.05 -3.62 -2.13
N LEU A 136 -12.15 -3.28 -2.80
CA LEU A 136 -12.21 -3.14 -4.25
C LEU A 136 -11.89 -1.68 -4.61
N ILE A 137 -10.96 -1.49 -5.53
CA ILE A 137 -10.45 -0.17 -5.89
C ILE A 137 -10.60 0.05 -7.38
N ASN A 138 -11.12 1.20 -7.77
CA ASN A 138 -11.10 1.65 -9.15
C ASN A 138 -9.75 2.32 -9.45
N LEU A 139 -9.00 1.76 -10.38
CA LEU A 139 -7.64 2.21 -10.73
C LEU A 139 -7.59 3.52 -11.52
N ASN A 140 -8.73 4.00 -12.05
CA ASN A 140 -8.79 5.26 -12.78
C ASN A 140 -9.12 6.45 -11.87
N THR A 141 -9.88 6.19 -10.80
CA THR A 141 -10.40 7.24 -9.91
C THR A 141 -9.82 7.17 -8.50
N GLY A 142 -9.20 6.06 -8.12
CA GLY A 142 -8.75 5.80 -6.75
C GLY A 142 -9.91 5.53 -5.78
N LYS A 143 -11.16 5.44 -6.26
CA LYS A 143 -12.30 5.16 -5.39
C LYS A 143 -12.21 3.76 -4.81
N THR A 144 -12.32 3.70 -3.49
CA THR A 144 -12.17 2.46 -2.72
C THR A 144 -13.49 2.10 -2.07
N ILE A 145 -13.87 0.83 -2.13
CA ILE A 145 -15.07 0.25 -1.52
C ILE A 145 -14.63 -0.94 -0.68
N LEU A 146 -15.07 -0.98 0.56
CA LEU A 146 -14.88 -2.16 1.41
C LEU A 146 -15.70 -3.31 0.81
N PHE A 147 -15.04 -4.39 0.44
CA PHE A 147 -15.64 -5.56 -0.19
C PHE A 147 -15.96 -6.65 0.85
N GLU A 148 -14.98 -7.01 1.68
CA GLU A 148 -15.11 -8.04 2.71
C GLU A 148 -14.27 -7.67 3.93
N ARG A 149 -14.76 -8.01 5.12
CA ARG A 149 -14.03 -7.83 6.38
C ARG A 149 -13.55 -9.16 6.91
N ASN A 150 -12.39 -9.12 7.55
CA ASN A 150 -11.87 -10.27 8.28
C ASN A 150 -11.74 -11.53 7.40
N SER A 151 -11.41 -11.36 6.13
CA SER A 151 -11.24 -12.47 5.21
C SER A 151 -9.98 -13.25 5.54
N TYR A 152 -10.09 -14.56 5.50
CA TYR A 152 -8.98 -15.48 5.67
C TYR A 152 -8.25 -15.78 4.37
N THR A 153 -8.93 -15.60 3.24
CA THR A 153 -8.41 -15.90 1.91
C THR A 153 -8.27 -14.64 1.09
N GLU A 154 -7.30 -14.66 0.18
CA GLU A 154 -7.12 -13.59 -0.79
C GLU A 154 -8.02 -13.84 -2.00
N PRO A 155 -8.63 -12.79 -2.58
CA PRO A 155 -9.42 -12.93 -3.79
C PRO A 155 -8.50 -13.23 -4.99
N GLU A 156 -8.94 -14.12 -5.85
CA GLU A 156 -8.27 -14.45 -7.10
C GLU A 156 -9.07 -13.94 -8.29
N TRP A 157 -8.39 -13.30 -9.24
CA TRP A 157 -9.02 -12.85 -10.47
C TRP A 157 -9.09 -13.96 -11.50
N SER A 158 -10.20 -14.02 -12.23
CA SER A 158 -10.26 -14.82 -13.45
C SER A 158 -9.25 -14.30 -14.48
N PRO A 159 -8.73 -15.16 -15.39
CA PRO A 159 -7.75 -14.74 -16.40
C PRO A 159 -8.24 -13.61 -17.32
N ASN A 160 -9.55 -13.50 -17.51
CA ASN A 160 -10.16 -12.44 -18.30
C ASN A 160 -10.52 -11.21 -17.46
N GLY A 161 -10.22 -11.17 -16.15
CA GLY A 161 -10.45 -10.06 -15.22
C GLY A 161 -11.92 -9.66 -15.03
N LYS A 162 -12.88 -10.49 -15.47
CA LYS A 162 -14.32 -10.20 -15.35
C LYS A 162 -14.92 -10.68 -14.04
N TYR A 163 -14.32 -11.69 -13.45
CA TYR A 163 -14.79 -12.34 -12.23
C TYR A 163 -13.68 -12.42 -11.21
N ALA A 164 -14.04 -12.47 -9.97
CA ALA A 164 -13.16 -12.80 -8.87
C ALA A 164 -13.77 -13.91 -8.02
N LEU A 165 -12.91 -14.78 -7.51
CA LEU A 165 -13.28 -15.86 -6.60
C LEU A 165 -12.64 -15.56 -5.24
N TRP A 166 -13.41 -15.75 -4.18
CA TRP A 166 -12.94 -15.78 -2.80
C TRP A 166 -13.79 -16.78 -2.00
N TYR A 167 -13.26 -17.29 -0.89
CA TYR A 167 -13.94 -18.30 -0.05
C TYR A 167 -13.47 -18.24 1.40
#